data_4525e294e12544b54af60b08bb41fd6f
#
_entry.id   4525e294e12544b54af60b08bb41fd6f
#
_cell.length_a   1.000
_cell.length_b   1.000
_cell.length_c   1.000
_cell.angle_alpha   90.00
_cell.angle_beta   90.00
_cell.angle_gamma   90.00
#
_symmetry.space_group_name_H-M   'P 1'
#
loop_
_entity.id
_entity.type
_entity.pdbx_description
1 polymer ?
#
loop_
_entity_poly.entity_id
_entity_poly.type
_entity_poly.pdbx_seq_one_letter_code
_entity_poly.pdbx_strand_id
1 'polypeptide(L)'
;MTTMNIPRSGPETSRPPQRTVFICADHGLAIVYFLQTDVVRTILDRGFRVVILTDDGVVEKIREKFETENLFFEGLRLDQAKAYSHNKDHRIQYWNHFIRWMGGSDRVNTNAIDSHMRQMAFETSRGGKLILPSVRAKVALMRKWGWLRKRHVRQQMKYTPAIYGDLFDRYEPSLVIAGTAGWRLDRYLLREAAARGIETAYAVIGWDNPSSYRLPGAPVQWANAWSEIQKTELTDGADWLPERVNVGGIPTYDGYFRKEWLMSREEYFALHGLDLRRKLISFACSFVSFSPNYQDIEALVRLVSDGSLSEPAQLLIRLHPNHFISGSLFEKEANRIRALIADNPLVHLVEPVALGGDLGFYSGEDMPEKASMMAWSDVFCTVYSTMIVETAIHRRPIIAVCIDAPNGWDTPGKFDLKLSEIGEWPTHERFRAARAGRVASSEAELREALNLYLADPETDAAERSEEHTSELQSPSLI
;
A
#
# COMPACT_ATOMS: atom_id res chain seq x y z
N MET A 1 -71.69 34.76 0.56
CA MET A 1 -70.74 33.85 -0.05
C MET A 1 -69.52 33.86 0.81
N THR A 2 -69.38 32.83 1.67
CA THR A 2 -68.35 32.72 2.69
C THR A 2 -67.29 31.76 2.14
N THR A 3 -66.13 32.30 1.83
CA THR A 3 -65.01 31.50 1.37
C THR A 3 -64.34 30.76 2.57
N MET A 4 -64.47 29.45 2.57
CA MET A 4 -63.75 28.56 3.50
C MET A 4 -62.25 28.51 3.14
N ASN A 5 -61.42 28.96 4.08
CA ASN A 5 -59.98 28.80 4.03
C ASN A 5 -59.62 27.38 4.57
N ILE A 6 -59.13 26.52 3.72
CA ILE A 6 -58.59 25.20 4.09
C ILE A 6 -57.09 25.34 4.39
N PRO A 7 -56.58 25.02 5.61
CA PRO A 7 -55.17 24.99 5.89
C PRO A 7 -54.55 23.74 5.26
N ARG A 8 -53.63 23.92 4.28
CA ARG A 8 -52.73 22.87 3.80
C ARG A 8 -51.56 22.74 4.77
N SER A 9 -51.70 21.90 5.77
CA SER A 9 -50.59 21.38 6.54
C SER A 9 -50.42 19.87 6.21
N GLY A 10 -49.70 19.59 5.14
CA GLY A 10 -49.13 18.26 4.94
C GLY A 10 -47.98 18.09 5.95
N PRO A 11 -47.79 16.90 6.52
CA PRO A 11 -46.64 16.68 7.39
C PRO A 11 -45.35 16.90 6.60
N GLU A 12 -44.50 17.79 7.08
CA GLU A 12 -43.10 17.81 6.71
C GLU A 12 -42.53 16.43 7.00
N THR A 13 -42.30 15.62 5.97
CA THR A 13 -41.55 14.40 6.08
C THR A 13 -40.12 14.79 6.45
N SER A 14 -39.82 14.76 7.73
CA SER A 14 -38.46 14.92 8.23
C SER A 14 -37.61 13.90 7.51
N ARG A 15 -36.72 14.37 6.64
CA ARG A 15 -35.69 13.50 6.05
C ARG A 15 -34.99 12.78 7.21
N PRO A 16 -34.79 11.45 7.14
CA PRO A 16 -34.03 10.77 8.17
C PRO A 16 -32.67 11.46 8.36
N PRO A 17 -32.17 11.55 9.60
CA PRO A 17 -30.91 12.23 9.88
C PRO A 17 -29.83 11.68 8.97
N GLN A 18 -29.13 12.58 8.28
CA GLN A 18 -28.08 12.21 7.32
C GLN A 18 -26.97 11.49 8.06
N ARG A 19 -26.74 10.21 7.73
CA ARG A 19 -25.69 9.40 8.36
C ARG A 19 -24.31 9.87 7.90
N THR A 20 -23.37 9.90 8.82
CA THR A 20 -21.98 10.28 8.57
C THR A 20 -21.07 9.07 8.53
N VAL A 21 -20.12 9.06 7.59
CA VAL A 21 -19.04 8.08 7.48
C VAL A 21 -17.70 8.80 7.66
N PHE A 22 -16.87 8.31 8.58
CA PHE A 22 -15.48 8.73 8.70
C PHE A 22 -14.61 7.84 7.82
N ILE A 23 -13.68 8.44 7.09
CA ILE A 23 -12.67 7.73 6.29
C ILE A 23 -11.30 8.19 6.73
N CYS A 24 -10.50 7.27 7.24
CA CYS A 24 -9.12 7.53 7.58
C CYS A 24 -8.22 7.31 6.35
N ALA A 25 -7.70 8.41 5.81
CA ALA A 25 -6.76 8.43 4.70
C ALA A 25 -5.38 8.90 5.22
N ASP A 26 -4.70 8.02 5.95
CA ASP A 26 -3.46 8.32 6.67
C ASP A 26 -2.18 8.16 5.84
N HIS A 27 -2.32 7.87 4.54
CA HIS A 27 -1.19 7.76 3.60
C HIS A 27 -1.64 7.90 2.15
N GLY A 28 -0.70 8.16 1.23
CA GLY A 28 -0.99 8.52 -0.14
C GLY A 28 -1.81 7.50 -0.93
N LEU A 29 -1.55 6.20 -0.74
CA LEU A 29 -2.37 5.17 -1.39
C LEU A 29 -3.82 5.21 -0.92
N ALA A 30 -4.10 5.57 0.34
CA ALA A 30 -5.46 5.75 0.82
C ALA A 30 -6.12 6.99 0.21
N ILE A 31 -5.37 8.08 0.01
CA ILE A 31 -5.86 9.25 -0.73
C ILE A 31 -6.30 8.85 -2.15
N VAL A 32 -5.45 8.13 -2.88
CA VAL A 32 -5.78 7.63 -4.23
C VAL A 32 -7.02 6.73 -4.17
N TYR A 33 -7.01 5.74 -3.27
CA TYR A 33 -8.10 4.76 -3.15
C TYR A 33 -9.46 5.41 -2.88
N PHE A 34 -9.52 6.36 -1.95
CA PHE A 34 -10.81 6.94 -1.55
C PHE A 34 -11.21 8.16 -2.37
N LEU A 35 -10.29 9.06 -2.71
CA LEU A 35 -10.62 10.37 -3.30
C LEU A 35 -10.45 10.43 -4.82
N GLN A 36 -9.59 9.57 -5.39
CA GLN A 36 -9.34 9.56 -6.85
C GLN A 36 -10.07 8.41 -7.57
N THR A 37 -10.91 7.67 -6.85
CA THR A 37 -11.82 6.66 -7.38
C THR A 37 -13.27 7.04 -7.10
N ASP A 38 -14.18 6.19 -7.53
CA ASP A 38 -15.62 6.39 -7.32
C ASP A 38 -16.10 6.10 -5.89
N VAL A 39 -15.21 5.68 -4.97
CA VAL A 39 -15.61 5.24 -3.61
C VAL A 39 -16.33 6.34 -2.84
N VAL A 40 -15.69 7.50 -2.64
CA VAL A 40 -16.29 8.61 -1.89
C VAL A 40 -17.51 9.16 -2.62
N ARG A 41 -17.42 9.34 -3.94
CA ARG A 41 -18.56 9.80 -4.74
C ARG A 41 -19.78 8.88 -4.58
N THR A 42 -19.57 7.57 -4.65
CA THR A 42 -20.66 6.59 -4.47
C THR A 42 -21.30 6.69 -3.08
N ILE A 43 -20.54 6.96 -2.03
CA ILE A 43 -21.06 7.15 -0.68
C ILE A 43 -21.89 8.44 -0.60
N LEU A 44 -21.38 9.53 -1.17
CA LEU A 44 -22.10 10.83 -1.23
C LEU A 44 -23.40 10.73 -2.03
N ASP A 45 -23.37 10.07 -3.20
CA ASP A 45 -24.54 9.87 -4.07
C ASP A 45 -25.65 9.06 -3.39
N ARG A 46 -25.30 8.25 -2.40
CA ARG A 46 -26.26 7.54 -1.54
C ARG A 46 -26.80 8.39 -0.37
N GLY A 47 -26.46 9.67 -0.34
CA GLY A 47 -26.97 10.63 0.65
C GLY A 47 -26.25 10.62 1.99
N PHE A 48 -25.07 10.00 2.08
CA PHE A 48 -24.25 10.06 3.29
C PHE A 48 -23.41 11.36 3.31
N ARG A 49 -23.06 11.77 4.52
CA ARG A 49 -21.99 12.73 4.77
C ARG A 49 -20.67 11.97 4.92
N VAL A 50 -19.60 12.49 4.33
CA VAL A 50 -18.26 11.89 4.47
C VAL A 50 -17.33 12.89 5.14
N VAL A 51 -16.56 12.44 6.11
CA VAL A 51 -15.46 13.19 6.73
C VAL A 51 -14.18 12.41 6.51
N ILE A 52 -13.26 12.99 5.74
CA ILE A 52 -11.91 12.45 5.52
C ILE A 52 -11.00 12.93 6.64
N LEU A 53 -10.39 12.00 7.36
CA LEU A 53 -9.33 12.30 8.32
C LEU A 53 -7.99 11.99 7.69
N THR A 54 -7.13 13.00 7.57
CA THR A 54 -5.83 12.88 6.92
C THR A 54 -4.74 13.62 7.69
N ASP A 55 -3.52 13.62 7.19
CA ASP A 55 -2.38 14.31 7.81
C ASP A 55 -2.66 15.80 7.99
N ASP A 56 -2.44 16.31 9.21
CA ASP A 56 -2.68 17.69 9.59
C ASP A 56 -1.90 18.69 8.71
N GLY A 57 -0.71 18.28 8.22
CA GLY A 57 0.14 19.11 7.36
C GLY A 57 -0.34 19.27 5.93
N VAL A 58 -1.29 18.43 5.46
CA VAL A 58 -1.77 18.45 4.09
C VAL A 58 -3.30 18.56 3.97
N VAL A 59 -4.02 18.58 5.09
CA VAL A 59 -5.50 18.60 5.10
C VAL A 59 -6.08 19.73 4.28
N GLU A 60 -5.53 20.93 4.36
CA GLU A 60 -6.03 22.10 3.60
C GLU A 60 -5.81 21.92 2.09
N LYS A 61 -4.63 21.45 1.70
CA LYS A 61 -4.31 21.18 0.29
C LYS A 61 -5.22 20.11 -0.33
N ILE A 62 -5.58 19.09 0.45
CA ILE A 62 -6.51 18.05 0.01
C ILE A 62 -7.94 18.61 -0.03
N ARG A 63 -8.33 19.40 0.95
CA ARG A 63 -9.62 20.08 0.99
C ARG A 63 -9.82 20.93 -0.26
N GLU A 64 -8.91 21.84 -0.56
CA GLU A 64 -8.98 22.72 -1.75
C GLU A 64 -9.21 21.95 -3.04
N LYS A 65 -8.65 20.75 -3.14
CA LYS A 65 -8.75 19.93 -4.35
C LYS A 65 -10.05 19.13 -4.47
N PHE A 66 -10.58 18.65 -3.34
CA PHE A 66 -11.66 17.65 -3.34
C PHE A 66 -12.94 18.11 -2.64
N GLU A 67 -12.95 19.27 -1.95
CA GLU A 67 -14.13 19.72 -1.21
C GLU A 67 -15.36 19.82 -2.11
N THR A 68 -16.45 19.25 -1.66
CA THR A 68 -17.75 19.31 -2.31
C THR A 68 -18.84 19.20 -1.25
N GLU A 69 -20.11 19.36 -1.64
CA GLU A 69 -21.23 19.24 -0.71
C GLU A 69 -21.21 17.89 0.02
N ASN A 70 -21.37 17.92 1.34
CA ASN A 70 -21.36 16.76 2.23
C ASN A 70 -20.01 16.01 2.35
N LEU A 71 -18.91 16.57 1.82
CA LEU A 71 -17.54 16.07 2.00
C LEU A 71 -16.72 17.05 2.83
N PHE A 72 -16.25 16.59 3.97
CA PHE A 72 -15.49 17.37 4.95
C PHE A 72 -14.11 16.80 5.17
N PHE A 73 -13.17 17.64 5.61
CA PHE A 73 -11.79 17.26 5.86
C PHE A 73 -11.35 17.69 7.26
N GLU A 74 -10.76 16.77 8.01
CA GLU A 74 -10.26 16.96 9.37
C GLU A 74 -8.85 16.37 9.51
N GLY A 75 -8.08 16.89 10.48
CA GLY A 75 -6.74 16.38 10.77
C GLY A 75 -6.76 15.11 11.61
N LEU A 76 -5.79 14.22 11.37
CA LEU A 76 -5.54 13.00 12.16
C LEU A 76 -4.89 13.28 13.51
N ARG A 77 -4.60 14.56 13.85
CA ARG A 77 -3.99 14.98 15.11
C ARG A 77 -2.69 14.23 15.38
N LEU A 78 -1.83 14.16 14.36
CA LEU A 78 -0.63 13.34 14.37
C LEU A 78 0.31 13.68 15.51
N ASP A 79 0.45 14.95 15.89
CA ASP A 79 1.31 15.36 17.02
C ASP A 79 0.78 14.79 18.34
N GLN A 80 -0.53 14.84 18.56
CA GLN A 80 -1.15 14.26 19.77
C GLN A 80 -1.03 12.75 19.77
N ALA A 81 -1.25 12.10 18.63
CA ALA A 81 -1.11 10.65 18.46
C ALA A 81 0.33 10.20 18.69
N LYS A 82 1.31 10.91 18.15
CA LYS A 82 2.75 10.66 18.35
C LYS A 82 3.14 10.87 19.82
N ALA A 83 2.74 12.00 20.43
CA ALA A 83 3.02 12.29 21.83
C ALA A 83 2.46 11.21 22.75
N TYR A 84 1.23 10.75 22.51
CA TYR A 84 0.65 9.64 23.25
C TYR A 84 1.42 8.34 23.05
N SER A 85 1.82 8.01 21.82
CA SER A 85 2.58 6.80 21.53
C SER A 85 3.96 6.78 22.19
N HIS A 86 4.51 7.94 22.58
CA HIS A 86 5.81 8.11 23.22
C HIS A 86 5.73 8.41 24.72
N ASN A 87 4.59 8.23 25.37
CA ASN A 87 4.44 8.42 26.80
C ASN A 87 5.21 7.34 27.62
N LYS A 88 5.08 7.37 28.96
CA LYS A 88 5.75 6.43 29.87
C LYS A 88 5.46 4.95 29.57
N ASP A 89 4.31 4.64 28.97
CA ASP A 89 3.91 3.29 28.58
C ASP A 89 4.37 2.92 27.17
N HIS A 90 5.16 3.78 26.52
CA HIS A 90 5.63 3.63 25.15
C HIS A 90 6.18 2.22 24.85
N ARG A 91 7.04 1.68 25.71
CA ARG A 91 7.63 0.34 25.50
C ARG A 91 6.56 -0.76 25.44
N ILE A 92 5.56 -0.69 26.31
CA ILE A 92 4.48 -1.68 26.36
C ILE A 92 3.58 -1.53 25.15
N GLN A 93 3.23 -0.31 24.75
CA GLN A 93 2.48 -0.03 23.53
C GLN A 93 3.23 -0.53 22.29
N TYR A 94 4.52 -0.21 22.18
CA TYR A 94 5.38 -0.67 21.08
C TYR A 94 5.36 -2.20 20.98
N TRP A 95 5.64 -2.92 22.06
CA TRP A 95 5.67 -4.37 22.05
C TRP A 95 4.31 -4.98 21.73
N ASN A 96 3.23 -4.46 22.28
CA ASN A 96 1.89 -4.96 21.98
C ASN A 96 1.54 -4.73 20.50
N HIS A 97 1.90 -3.57 19.97
CA HIS A 97 1.68 -3.26 18.56
C HIS A 97 2.55 -4.13 17.64
N PHE A 98 3.82 -4.33 17.99
CA PHE A 98 4.77 -5.13 17.21
C PHE A 98 4.45 -6.63 17.24
N ILE A 99 4.09 -7.18 18.40
CA ILE A 99 3.71 -8.60 18.56
C ILE A 99 2.54 -8.99 17.65
N ARG A 100 1.63 -8.07 17.32
CA ARG A 100 0.53 -8.37 16.38
C ARG A 100 1.02 -8.82 15.00
N TRP A 101 2.13 -8.29 14.52
CA TRP A 101 2.70 -8.69 13.23
C TRP A 101 3.18 -10.13 13.25
N MET A 102 3.75 -10.57 14.37
CA MET A 102 4.31 -11.90 14.54
C MET A 102 3.29 -12.91 15.04
N GLY A 103 2.24 -12.43 15.69
CA GLY A 103 1.27 -13.25 16.42
C GLY A 103 0.09 -13.75 15.59
N GLY A 104 0.07 -13.56 14.29
CA GLY A 104 -0.93 -14.15 13.39
C GLY A 104 -0.87 -15.67 13.39
N SER A 105 -1.83 -16.34 12.75
CA SER A 105 -1.85 -17.80 12.61
C SER A 105 -0.64 -18.29 11.79
N ASP A 106 -0.20 -19.53 12.04
CA ASP A 106 0.86 -20.21 11.28
C ASP A 106 0.39 -20.78 9.92
N ARG A 107 -0.87 -20.54 9.55
CA ARG A 107 -1.45 -21.02 8.30
C ARG A 107 -1.09 -20.17 7.08
N VAL A 108 -0.67 -18.93 7.27
CA VAL A 108 -0.40 -17.96 6.20
C VAL A 108 0.96 -17.31 6.43
N ASN A 109 1.81 -17.29 5.39
CA ASN A 109 3.10 -16.57 5.29
C ASN A 109 3.97 -16.58 6.57
N THR A 110 4.40 -17.73 7.01
CA THR A 110 5.26 -17.86 8.19
C THR A 110 6.63 -17.19 8.01
N ASN A 111 7.12 -17.09 6.76
CA ASN A 111 8.37 -16.41 6.44
C ASN A 111 8.35 -14.93 6.79
N ALA A 112 7.24 -14.23 6.52
CA ALA A 112 7.09 -12.83 6.95
C ALA A 112 7.07 -12.70 8.48
N ILE A 113 6.42 -13.63 9.18
CA ILE A 113 6.42 -13.68 10.66
C ILE A 113 7.85 -13.82 11.18
N ASP A 114 8.62 -14.74 10.63
CA ASP A 114 9.99 -15.01 11.06
C ASP A 114 10.94 -13.85 10.70
N SER A 115 10.68 -13.14 9.61
CA SER A 115 11.35 -11.88 9.26
C SER A 115 11.11 -10.79 10.29
N HIS A 116 9.87 -10.58 10.72
CA HIS A 116 9.55 -9.64 11.79
C HIS A 116 10.18 -10.03 13.13
N MET A 117 10.31 -11.32 13.40
CA MET A 117 11.03 -11.78 14.60
C MET A 117 12.54 -11.50 14.52
N ARG A 118 13.16 -11.63 13.34
CA ARG A 118 14.56 -11.24 13.12
C ARG A 118 14.73 -9.73 13.26
N GLN A 119 13.87 -8.94 12.65
CA GLN A 119 13.85 -7.48 12.78
C GLN A 119 13.77 -7.06 14.27
N MET A 120 12.85 -7.64 15.02
CA MET A 120 12.69 -7.40 16.45
C MET A 120 14.00 -7.68 17.22
N ALA A 121 14.62 -8.82 16.95
CA ALA A 121 15.88 -9.19 17.62
C ALA A 121 17.03 -8.23 17.30
N PHE A 122 17.03 -7.68 16.10
CA PHE A 122 18.01 -6.71 15.63
C PHE A 122 17.80 -5.33 16.27
N GLU A 123 16.58 -4.80 16.20
CA GLU A 123 16.26 -3.44 16.68
C GLU A 123 16.23 -3.31 18.21
N THR A 124 16.18 -4.44 18.92
CA THR A 124 16.05 -4.45 20.38
C THR A 124 17.40 -4.14 21.06
N SER A 125 17.40 -3.16 21.96
CA SER A 125 18.56 -2.82 22.80
C SER A 125 19.02 -4.02 23.67
N ARG A 126 20.27 -3.95 24.18
CA ARG A 126 20.82 -5.01 25.04
C ARG A 126 19.89 -5.39 26.20
N GLY A 127 19.32 -4.41 26.90
CA GLY A 127 18.36 -4.65 27.99
C GLY A 127 17.04 -5.25 27.53
N GLY A 128 16.55 -4.85 26.34
CA GLY A 128 15.35 -5.42 25.74
C GLY A 128 15.52 -6.87 25.27
N LYS A 129 16.75 -7.31 24.97
CA LYS A 129 17.03 -8.69 24.58
C LYS A 129 16.67 -9.69 25.67
N LEU A 130 16.64 -9.30 26.93
CA LEU A 130 16.23 -10.17 28.04
C LEU A 130 14.75 -10.60 27.96
N ILE A 131 13.89 -9.81 27.33
CA ILE A 131 12.48 -10.15 27.18
C ILE A 131 12.18 -10.99 25.92
N LEU A 132 13.13 -11.11 24.98
CA LEU A 132 12.92 -11.82 23.73
C LEU A 132 12.45 -13.27 23.90
N PRO A 133 12.96 -14.08 24.84
CA PRO A 133 12.47 -15.43 25.04
C PRO A 133 10.97 -15.46 25.40
N SER A 134 10.51 -14.55 26.26
CA SER A 134 9.09 -14.46 26.66
C SER A 134 8.20 -13.98 25.49
N VAL A 135 8.69 -13.05 24.68
CA VAL A 135 7.99 -12.60 23.48
C VAL A 135 7.87 -13.76 22.48
N ARG A 136 8.97 -14.49 22.22
CA ARG A 136 8.96 -15.67 21.33
C ARG A 136 7.98 -16.74 21.82
N ALA A 137 7.97 -17.04 23.11
CA ALA A 137 7.02 -17.98 23.68
C ALA A 137 5.57 -17.51 23.49
N LYS A 138 5.29 -16.22 23.77
CA LYS A 138 3.95 -15.64 23.55
C LYS A 138 3.54 -15.72 22.07
N VAL A 139 4.42 -15.37 21.15
CA VAL A 139 4.16 -15.45 19.70
C VAL A 139 3.87 -16.90 19.29
N ALA A 140 4.68 -17.86 19.72
CA ALA A 140 4.47 -19.27 19.41
C ALA A 140 3.11 -19.80 19.90
N LEU A 141 2.67 -19.37 21.07
CA LEU A 141 1.33 -19.70 21.59
C LEU A 141 0.23 -18.99 20.80
N MET A 142 0.40 -17.72 20.46
CA MET A 142 -0.57 -16.95 19.66
C MET A 142 -0.73 -17.53 18.26
N ARG A 143 0.33 -17.98 17.64
CA ARG A 143 0.29 -18.62 16.29
C ARG A 143 -0.63 -19.85 16.28
N LYS A 144 -0.69 -20.62 17.38
CA LYS A 144 -1.49 -21.84 17.49
C LYS A 144 -2.94 -21.57 17.95
N TRP A 145 -3.16 -20.57 18.80
CA TRP A 145 -4.45 -20.39 19.49
C TRP A 145 -5.13 -19.07 19.18
N GLY A 146 -6.24 -19.12 18.42
CA GLY A 146 -7.01 -17.94 18.01
C GLY A 146 -7.57 -17.12 19.17
N TRP A 147 -7.93 -17.77 20.30
CA TRP A 147 -8.41 -17.04 21.46
C TRP A 147 -7.36 -16.11 22.08
N LEU A 148 -6.05 -16.49 22.02
CA LEU A 148 -4.96 -15.63 22.45
C LEU A 148 -4.78 -14.45 21.50
N ARG A 149 -4.93 -14.67 20.18
CA ARG A 149 -4.90 -13.59 19.18
C ARG A 149 -6.01 -12.58 19.43
N LYS A 150 -7.27 -13.07 19.60
CA LYS A 150 -8.42 -12.22 19.92
C LYS A 150 -8.23 -11.46 21.24
N ARG A 151 -7.68 -12.12 22.27
CA ARG A 151 -7.35 -11.48 23.54
C ARG A 151 -6.30 -10.38 23.36
N HIS A 152 -5.27 -10.62 22.54
CA HIS A 152 -4.20 -9.65 22.28
C HIS A 152 -4.75 -8.39 21.58
N VAL A 153 -5.60 -8.54 20.56
CA VAL A 153 -6.25 -7.41 19.89
C VAL A 153 -7.07 -6.58 20.87
N ARG A 154 -7.88 -7.23 21.73
CA ARG A 154 -8.66 -6.53 22.77
C ARG A 154 -7.79 -5.82 23.80
N GLN A 155 -6.64 -6.38 24.17
CA GLN A 155 -5.72 -5.74 25.12
C GLN A 155 -5.18 -4.40 24.61
N GLN A 156 -5.11 -4.20 23.31
CA GLN A 156 -4.65 -2.94 22.72
C GLN A 156 -5.62 -1.78 22.98
N MET A 157 -6.90 -2.06 23.28
CA MET A 157 -7.90 -1.04 23.64
C MET A 157 -7.52 -0.23 24.88
N LYS A 158 -6.65 -0.74 25.76
CA LYS A 158 -6.12 0.00 26.91
C LYS A 158 -5.31 1.24 26.52
N TYR A 159 -4.84 1.29 25.28
CA TYR A 159 -4.04 2.37 24.72
C TYR A 159 -4.86 3.20 23.73
N THR A 160 -6.00 3.72 24.18
CA THR A 160 -6.89 4.60 23.42
C THR A 160 -6.79 6.01 24.01
N PRO A 161 -6.17 6.98 23.30
CA PRO A 161 -5.92 8.32 23.83
C PRO A 161 -7.18 9.21 23.91
N ALA A 162 -8.29 8.79 23.28
CA ALA A 162 -9.54 9.57 23.18
C ALA A 162 -9.32 11.01 22.67
N ILE A 163 -8.48 11.16 21.63
CA ILE A 163 -8.13 12.47 21.05
C ILE A 163 -9.12 12.96 19.99
N TYR A 164 -10.07 12.14 19.58
CA TYR A 164 -11.04 12.45 18.52
C TYR A 164 -12.45 12.74 19.05
N GLY A 165 -12.60 12.88 20.39
CA GLY A 165 -13.92 12.99 21.03
C GLY A 165 -14.82 14.05 20.45
N ASP A 166 -14.29 15.27 20.24
CA ASP A 166 -15.03 16.38 19.67
C ASP A 166 -15.45 16.16 18.21
N LEU A 167 -14.67 15.40 17.41
CA LEU A 167 -15.06 15.02 16.05
C LEU A 167 -16.19 14.00 16.08
N PHE A 168 -16.14 13.00 16.95
CA PHE A 168 -17.22 12.04 17.12
C PHE A 168 -18.50 12.72 17.61
N ASP A 169 -18.39 13.68 18.52
CA ASP A 169 -19.55 14.40 19.05
C ASP A 169 -20.13 15.41 18.03
N ARG A 170 -19.30 16.00 17.16
CA ARG A 170 -19.72 16.94 16.11
C ARG A 170 -20.40 16.26 14.94
N TYR A 171 -19.83 15.16 14.48
CA TYR A 171 -20.23 14.53 13.22
C TYR A 171 -21.08 13.28 13.40
N GLU A 172 -21.14 12.70 14.59
CA GLU A 172 -21.92 11.51 14.95
C GLU A 172 -21.78 10.36 13.90
N PRO A 173 -20.55 9.91 13.59
CA PRO A 173 -20.38 8.92 12.54
C PRO A 173 -21.01 7.58 12.90
N SER A 174 -21.66 6.96 11.92
CA SER A 174 -22.22 5.60 12.04
C SER A 174 -21.23 4.51 11.61
N LEU A 175 -20.15 4.89 10.89
CA LEU A 175 -19.13 4.00 10.37
C LEU A 175 -17.79 4.72 10.30
N VAL A 176 -16.71 4.02 10.65
CA VAL A 176 -15.33 4.47 10.42
C VAL A 176 -14.63 3.47 9.50
N ILE A 177 -14.17 3.95 8.35
CA ILE A 177 -13.41 3.16 7.36
C ILE A 177 -11.94 3.58 7.42
N ALA A 178 -11.02 2.63 7.39
CA ALA A 178 -9.60 2.91 7.31
C ALA A 178 -8.92 2.08 6.21
N GLY A 179 -7.88 2.65 5.60
CA GLY A 179 -7.04 1.97 4.61
C GLY A 179 -6.07 0.95 5.20
N THR A 180 -6.01 0.87 6.52
CA THR A 180 -5.29 -0.15 7.29
C THR A 180 -6.17 -0.69 8.41
N ALA A 181 -5.81 -1.85 8.96
CA ALA A 181 -6.51 -2.39 10.12
C ALA A 181 -5.89 -1.93 11.45
N GLY A 182 -5.46 -0.68 11.55
CA GLY A 182 -4.85 -0.12 12.75
C GLY A 182 -3.37 -0.46 12.93
N TRP A 183 -2.61 -0.60 11.85
CA TRP A 183 -1.14 -0.82 11.93
C TRP A 183 -0.36 0.49 11.93
N ARG A 184 -0.98 1.57 11.50
CA ARG A 184 -0.44 2.93 11.56
C ARG A 184 -1.07 3.72 12.73
N LEU A 185 -1.07 5.03 12.65
CA LEU A 185 -1.69 5.89 13.67
C LEU A 185 -3.22 5.89 13.63
N ASP A 186 -3.82 5.42 12.53
CA ASP A 186 -5.25 5.12 12.39
C ASP A 186 -5.81 4.21 13.50
N ARG A 187 -4.94 3.41 14.14
CA ARG A 187 -5.34 2.55 15.28
C ARG A 187 -6.02 3.31 16.41
N TYR A 188 -5.67 4.57 16.62
CA TYR A 188 -6.27 5.35 17.70
C TYR A 188 -7.69 5.79 17.37
N LEU A 189 -7.93 6.20 16.12
CA LEU A 189 -9.28 6.51 15.63
C LEU A 189 -10.18 5.26 15.66
N LEU A 190 -9.68 4.14 15.14
CA LEU A 190 -10.42 2.87 15.13
C LEU A 190 -10.74 2.36 16.54
N ARG A 191 -9.79 2.49 17.49
CA ARG A 191 -10.03 2.11 18.89
C ARG A 191 -11.06 3.00 19.56
N GLU A 192 -11.05 4.30 19.31
CA GLU A 192 -12.02 5.23 19.86
C GLU A 192 -13.42 4.95 19.28
N ALA A 193 -13.53 4.71 17.98
CA ALA A 193 -14.77 4.27 17.34
C ALA A 193 -15.31 2.98 18.00
N ALA A 194 -14.46 1.97 18.13
CA ALA A 194 -14.85 0.71 18.78
C ALA A 194 -15.25 0.87 20.24
N ALA A 195 -14.60 1.77 21.01
CA ALA A 195 -14.95 2.07 22.40
C ALA A 195 -16.32 2.77 22.50
N ARG A 196 -16.74 3.51 21.49
CA ARG A 196 -18.05 4.18 21.37
C ARG A 196 -19.12 3.28 20.76
N GLY A 197 -18.79 2.04 20.39
CA GLY A 197 -19.73 1.10 19.76
C GLY A 197 -20.06 1.43 18.29
N ILE A 198 -19.21 2.27 17.65
CA ILE A 198 -19.37 2.63 16.25
C ILE A 198 -18.74 1.54 15.38
N GLU A 199 -19.42 1.17 14.29
CA GLU A 199 -18.93 0.17 13.33
C GLU A 199 -17.62 0.62 12.68
N THR A 200 -16.71 -0.33 12.47
CA THR A 200 -15.41 -0.07 11.84
C THR A 200 -15.17 -1.01 10.68
N ALA A 201 -14.56 -0.51 9.60
CA ALA A 201 -14.25 -1.27 8.41
C ALA A 201 -12.81 -1.04 7.96
N TYR A 202 -12.22 -2.07 7.40
CA TYR A 202 -10.90 -2.08 6.77
C TYR A 202 -11.04 -2.24 5.27
N ALA A 203 -10.60 -1.27 4.49
CA ALA A 203 -10.42 -1.41 3.05
C ALA A 203 -8.98 -1.85 2.78
N VAL A 204 -8.79 -3.04 2.22
CA VAL A 204 -7.46 -3.51 1.84
C VAL A 204 -6.97 -2.70 0.64
N ILE A 205 -5.86 -2.01 0.76
CA ILE A 205 -5.32 -1.12 -0.28
C ILE A 205 -4.00 -1.61 -0.89
N GLY A 206 -3.42 -2.70 -0.38
CA GLY A 206 -2.21 -3.32 -0.90
C GLY A 206 -2.38 -4.83 -1.06
N TRP A 207 -1.77 -5.39 -2.09
CA TRP A 207 -1.92 -6.81 -2.41
C TRP A 207 -1.36 -7.75 -1.35
N ASP A 208 -0.27 -7.33 -0.67
CA ASP A 208 0.42 -8.09 0.37
C ASP A 208 -0.07 -7.80 1.79
N ASN A 209 -0.99 -6.83 1.94
CA ASN A 209 -1.38 -6.35 3.27
C ASN A 209 -1.93 -7.45 4.18
N PRO A 210 -2.88 -8.31 3.77
CA PRO A 210 -3.39 -9.37 4.62
C PRO A 210 -2.35 -10.43 4.96
N SER A 211 -1.41 -10.72 4.04
CA SER A 211 -0.36 -11.71 4.26
C SER A 211 0.82 -11.19 5.10
N SER A 212 1.07 -9.87 5.09
CA SER A 212 2.21 -9.25 5.78
C SER A 212 1.85 -8.64 7.14
N TYR A 213 0.66 -8.05 7.29
CA TYR A 213 0.25 -7.28 8.48
C TYR A 213 -0.83 -7.97 9.33
N ARG A 214 -0.69 -9.16 9.63
CA ARG A 214 -1.47 -10.14 10.42
C ARG A 214 -2.65 -9.61 11.24
N LEU A 215 -2.44 -9.38 12.54
CA LEU A 215 -3.52 -9.03 13.44
C LEU A 215 -3.82 -7.52 13.37
N PRO A 216 -5.09 -7.12 13.43
CA PRO A 216 -5.44 -5.71 13.46
C PRO A 216 -4.93 -5.02 14.73
N GLY A 217 -4.65 -3.72 14.62
CA GLY A 217 -4.23 -2.86 15.73
C GLY A 217 -5.37 -2.33 16.57
N ALA A 218 -6.61 -2.61 16.15
CA ALA A 218 -7.87 -2.26 16.82
C ALA A 218 -8.91 -3.35 16.55
N PRO A 219 -9.99 -3.46 17.34
CA PRO A 219 -11.15 -4.26 16.93
C PRO A 219 -11.79 -3.65 15.68
N VAL A 220 -11.74 -4.38 14.57
CA VAL A 220 -12.36 -3.99 13.30
C VAL A 220 -13.36 -5.06 12.93
N GLN A 221 -14.59 -4.66 12.55
CA GLN A 221 -15.68 -5.59 12.31
C GLN A 221 -15.79 -6.06 10.88
N TRP A 222 -15.51 -5.19 9.91
CA TRP A 222 -15.69 -5.46 8.48
C TRP A 222 -14.40 -5.29 7.71
N ALA A 223 -14.21 -6.09 6.66
CA ALA A 223 -13.12 -5.90 5.72
C ALA A 223 -13.62 -5.98 4.28
N ASN A 224 -13.01 -5.19 3.38
CA ASN A 224 -13.14 -5.33 1.95
C ASN A 224 -11.80 -5.79 1.38
N ALA A 225 -11.76 -7.00 0.87
CA ALA A 225 -10.60 -7.63 0.24
C ALA A 225 -10.67 -7.49 -1.29
N TRP A 226 -9.55 -7.62 -1.98
CA TRP A 226 -9.49 -7.59 -3.43
C TRP A 226 -10.02 -8.88 -4.04
N SER A 227 -9.65 -10.01 -3.42
CA SER A 227 -9.86 -11.35 -3.98
C SER A 227 -10.19 -12.37 -2.89
N GLU A 228 -10.61 -13.55 -3.30
CA GLU A 228 -10.81 -14.69 -2.40
C GLU A 228 -9.51 -15.14 -1.72
N ILE A 229 -8.35 -14.90 -2.36
CA ILE A 229 -7.05 -15.19 -1.76
C ILE A 229 -6.83 -14.30 -0.54
N GLN A 230 -7.04 -12.99 -0.66
CA GLN A 230 -6.92 -12.07 0.47
C GLN A 230 -7.96 -12.35 1.56
N LYS A 231 -9.18 -12.74 1.18
CA LYS A 231 -10.21 -13.19 2.14
C LYS A 231 -9.70 -14.40 2.93
N THR A 232 -9.14 -15.39 2.26
CA THR A 232 -8.52 -16.56 2.92
C THR A 232 -7.39 -16.13 3.87
N GLU A 233 -6.54 -15.20 3.45
CA GLU A 233 -5.45 -14.67 4.29
C GLU A 233 -5.97 -13.97 5.55
N LEU A 234 -7.05 -13.19 5.45
CA LEU A 234 -7.70 -12.55 6.58
C LEU A 234 -8.33 -13.57 7.52
N THR A 235 -9.05 -14.55 6.97
CA THR A 235 -9.75 -15.56 7.78
C THR A 235 -8.76 -16.52 8.44
N ASP A 236 -7.81 -17.06 7.71
CA ASP A 236 -6.85 -18.02 8.21
C ASP A 236 -5.69 -17.38 8.98
N GLY A 237 -5.24 -16.21 8.55
CA GLY A 237 -4.10 -15.51 9.15
C GLY A 237 -4.44 -14.69 10.40
N ALA A 238 -5.63 -14.08 10.44
CA ALA A 238 -6.01 -13.10 11.46
C ALA A 238 -7.37 -13.34 12.15
N ASP A 239 -7.96 -14.53 11.96
CA ASP A 239 -9.22 -14.97 12.59
C ASP A 239 -10.44 -14.08 12.22
N TRP A 240 -10.47 -13.50 11.04
CA TRP A 240 -11.66 -12.80 10.56
C TRP A 240 -12.79 -13.80 10.31
N LEU A 241 -14.01 -13.38 10.58
CA LEU A 241 -15.19 -14.17 10.25
C LEU A 241 -15.43 -14.06 8.73
N PRO A 242 -15.60 -15.16 7.99
CA PRO A 242 -15.77 -15.12 6.54
C PRO A 242 -16.92 -14.21 6.07
N GLU A 243 -18.02 -14.17 6.84
CA GLU A 243 -19.20 -13.33 6.60
C GLU A 243 -18.96 -11.84 6.86
N ARG A 244 -17.83 -11.48 7.45
CA ARG A 244 -17.40 -10.10 7.71
C ARG A 244 -16.35 -9.62 6.72
N VAL A 245 -15.94 -10.47 5.78
CA VAL A 245 -14.99 -10.13 4.72
C VAL A 245 -15.71 -10.15 3.38
N ASN A 246 -15.94 -8.96 2.83
CA ASN A 246 -16.44 -8.79 1.47
C ASN A 246 -15.28 -8.89 0.48
N VAL A 247 -15.54 -9.42 -0.71
CA VAL A 247 -14.62 -9.38 -1.85
C VAL A 247 -15.17 -8.37 -2.84
N GLY A 248 -14.62 -7.17 -2.84
CA GLY A 248 -15.11 -6.04 -3.62
C GLY A 248 -14.14 -5.54 -4.69
N GLY A 249 -13.02 -6.22 -4.88
CA GLY A 249 -11.97 -5.76 -5.80
C GLY A 249 -11.21 -4.54 -5.29
N ILE A 250 -10.49 -3.90 -6.20
CA ILE A 250 -9.69 -2.70 -5.92
C ILE A 250 -10.07 -1.55 -6.86
N PRO A 251 -10.77 -0.52 -6.36
CA PRO A 251 -11.25 0.61 -7.17
C PRO A 251 -10.14 1.38 -7.91
N THR A 252 -8.92 1.42 -7.36
CA THR A 252 -7.80 2.10 -8.00
C THR A 252 -7.39 1.49 -9.34
N TYR A 253 -7.80 0.26 -9.65
CA TYR A 253 -7.47 -0.37 -10.93
C TYR A 253 -8.50 -0.10 -12.02
N ASP A 254 -9.70 0.36 -11.66
CA ASP A 254 -10.76 0.68 -12.63
C ASP A 254 -10.30 1.69 -13.68
N GLY A 255 -9.50 2.70 -13.27
CA GLY A 255 -8.95 3.70 -14.19
C GLY A 255 -7.97 3.12 -15.22
N TYR A 256 -7.23 2.05 -14.87
CA TYR A 256 -6.38 1.34 -15.84
C TYR A 256 -7.20 0.61 -16.89
N PHE A 257 -8.26 -0.09 -16.48
CA PHE A 257 -9.17 -0.78 -17.41
C PHE A 257 -9.91 0.19 -18.33
N ARG A 258 -10.38 1.31 -17.79
CA ARG A 258 -11.05 2.36 -18.56
C ARG A 258 -10.09 3.20 -19.39
N LYS A 259 -8.77 3.05 -19.19
CA LYS A 259 -7.70 3.83 -19.81
C LYS A 259 -7.82 5.35 -19.55
N GLU A 260 -8.43 5.74 -18.45
CA GLU A 260 -8.67 7.12 -18.08
C GLU A 260 -7.37 7.92 -17.86
N TRP A 261 -6.31 7.22 -17.44
CA TRP A 261 -5.02 7.83 -17.13
C TRP A 261 -3.97 7.64 -18.21
N LEU A 262 -4.32 7.02 -19.34
CA LEU A 262 -3.31 6.67 -20.34
C LEU A 262 -3.03 7.86 -21.26
N MET A 263 -1.79 8.33 -21.23
CA MET A 263 -1.23 9.26 -22.23
C MET A 263 -0.94 8.49 -23.53
N SER A 264 -0.89 9.18 -24.68
CA SER A 264 -0.34 8.57 -25.88
C SER A 264 1.14 8.23 -25.68
N ARG A 265 1.65 7.27 -26.46
CA ARG A 265 3.06 6.87 -26.37
C ARG A 265 3.99 8.03 -26.72
N GLU A 266 3.61 8.81 -27.72
CA GLU A 266 4.34 9.98 -28.19
C GLU A 266 4.43 11.06 -27.12
N GLU A 267 3.32 11.39 -26.46
CA GLU A 267 3.28 12.35 -25.35
C GLU A 267 4.14 11.88 -24.18
N TYR A 268 4.02 10.59 -23.80
CA TYR A 268 4.80 10.03 -22.72
C TYR A 268 6.31 10.03 -22.99
N PHE A 269 6.71 9.64 -24.21
CA PHE A 269 8.11 9.65 -24.61
C PHE A 269 8.66 11.07 -24.68
N ALA A 270 7.90 12.03 -25.19
CA ALA A 270 8.28 13.43 -25.21
C ALA A 270 8.45 14.02 -23.80
N LEU A 271 7.54 13.65 -22.86
CA LEU A 271 7.58 14.10 -21.47
C LEU A 271 8.92 13.73 -20.79
N HIS A 272 9.44 12.53 -21.08
CA HIS A 272 10.65 12.02 -20.45
C HIS A 272 11.91 12.11 -21.34
N GLY A 273 11.82 12.71 -22.52
CA GLY A 273 12.95 12.82 -23.47
C GLY A 273 13.42 11.47 -24.02
N LEU A 274 12.50 10.50 -24.15
CA LEU A 274 12.81 9.16 -24.64
C LEU A 274 12.88 9.10 -26.16
N ASP A 275 13.76 8.24 -26.71
CA ASP A 275 13.85 7.96 -28.14
C ASP A 275 12.81 6.91 -28.55
N LEU A 276 11.86 7.28 -29.41
CA LEU A 276 10.82 6.38 -29.94
C LEU A 276 11.35 5.16 -30.71
N ARG A 277 12.61 5.21 -31.18
CA ARG A 277 13.26 4.12 -31.91
C ARG A 277 13.90 3.07 -31.01
N ARG A 278 14.01 3.34 -29.69
CA ARG A 278 14.59 2.42 -28.70
C ARG A 278 13.50 1.70 -27.93
N LYS A 279 13.79 0.48 -27.54
CA LYS A 279 12.96 -0.25 -26.60
C LYS A 279 13.00 0.42 -25.23
N LEU A 280 11.86 0.47 -24.55
CA LEU A 280 11.76 1.06 -23.22
C LEU A 280 11.79 -0.04 -22.15
N ILE A 281 12.85 -0.07 -21.37
CA ILE A 281 12.94 -0.81 -20.13
C ILE A 281 12.62 0.17 -19.00
N SER A 282 11.64 -0.14 -18.17
CA SER A 282 11.31 0.69 -17.01
C SER A 282 11.63 -0.04 -15.71
N PHE A 283 12.17 0.69 -14.73
CA PHE A 283 12.39 0.17 -13.38
C PHE A 283 11.68 1.04 -12.35
N ALA A 284 10.73 0.47 -11.61
CA ALA A 284 10.09 1.14 -10.50
C ALA A 284 10.72 0.72 -9.18
N CYS A 285 11.28 1.69 -8.46
CA CYS A 285 11.84 1.48 -7.13
C CYS A 285 10.75 1.04 -6.14
N SER A 286 11.07 0.08 -5.30
CA SER A 286 10.21 -0.39 -4.22
C SER A 286 10.64 0.19 -2.88
N PHE A 287 9.69 0.31 -1.95
CA PHE A 287 9.99 0.57 -0.56
C PHE A 287 10.37 -0.74 0.14
N VAL A 288 11.66 -1.03 0.14
CA VAL A 288 12.19 -2.18 0.86
C VAL A 288 13.17 -1.66 1.92
N SER A 289 12.69 -1.50 3.16
CA SER A 289 13.50 -0.89 4.25
C SER A 289 14.71 -1.70 4.65
N PHE A 290 14.82 -2.94 4.23
CA PHE A 290 15.91 -3.86 4.56
C PHE A 290 16.85 -4.16 3.39
N SER A 291 16.55 -3.69 2.16
CA SER A 291 17.42 -3.81 1.00
C SER A 291 17.32 -2.60 0.10
N PRO A 292 18.41 -2.07 -0.43
CA PRO A 292 18.38 -1.00 -1.42
C PRO A 292 17.91 -1.52 -2.79
N ASN A 293 17.48 -0.59 -3.67
CA ASN A 293 17.24 -0.87 -5.10
C ASN A 293 18.49 -0.61 -5.95
N TYR A 294 19.52 -0.01 -5.37
CA TYR A 294 20.65 0.52 -6.11
C TYR A 294 21.38 -0.53 -6.93
N GLN A 295 21.61 -1.73 -6.40
CA GLN A 295 22.30 -2.82 -7.10
C GLN A 295 21.54 -3.33 -8.32
N ASP A 296 20.19 -3.35 -8.24
CA ASP A 296 19.33 -3.72 -9.37
C ASP A 296 19.42 -2.67 -10.49
N ILE A 297 19.39 -1.39 -10.10
CA ILE A 297 19.52 -0.27 -11.03
C ILE A 297 20.91 -0.27 -11.68
N GLU A 298 21.97 -0.50 -10.90
CA GLU A 298 23.34 -0.55 -11.41
C GLU A 298 23.51 -1.65 -12.46
N ALA A 299 22.92 -2.83 -12.24
CA ALA A 299 22.90 -3.90 -13.23
C ALA A 299 22.16 -3.48 -14.51
N LEU A 300 20.98 -2.88 -14.38
CA LEU A 300 20.20 -2.39 -15.54
C LEU A 300 20.95 -1.31 -16.32
N VAL A 301 21.59 -0.35 -15.64
CA VAL A 301 22.41 0.70 -16.28
C VAL A 301 23.56 0.11 -17.08
N ARG A 302 24.26 -0.90 -16.53
CA ARG A 302 25.31 -1.61 -17.27
C ARG A 302 24.75 -2.26 -18.53
N LEU A 303 23.68 -3.05 -18.40
CA LEU A 303 23.10 -3.81 -19.52
C LEU A 303 22.58 -2.93 -20.66
N VAL A 304 22.01 -1.76 -20.38
CA VAL A 304 21.57 -0.85 -21.45
C VAL A 304 22.73 -0.10 -22.11
N SER A 305 23.90 -0.04 -21.45
CA SER A 305 25.06 0.75 -21.90
C SER A 305 26.16 -0.07 -22.58
N ASP A 306 26.26 -1.37 -22.28
CA ASP A 306 27.37 -2.23 -22.74
C ASP A 306 27.10 -2.94 -24.07
N GLY A 307 25.93 -2.78 -24.66
CA GLY A 307 25.53 -3.41 -25.91
C GLY A 307 25.22 -4.90 -25.81
N SER A 308 25.02 -5.43 -24.60
CA SER A 308 24.71 -6.85 -24.36
C SER A 308 23.25 -7.24 -24.59
N LEU A 309 22.38 -6.25 -24.79
CA LEU A 309 20.97 -6.48 -25.08
C LEU A 309 20.74 -6.77 -26.57
N SER A 310 19.77 -7.63 -26.87
CA SER A 310 19.43 -8.05 -28.24
C SER A 310 18.87 -6.92 -29.11
N GLU A 311 18.29 -5.89 -28.48
CA GLU A 311 17.69 -4.73 -29.14
C GLU A 311 18.23 -3.42 -28.54
N PRO A 312 18.36 -2.33 -29.32
CA PRO A 312 18.69 -1.02 -28.77
C PRO A 312 17.65 -0.57 -27.73
N ALA A 313 18.06 -0.42 -26.49
CA ALA A 313 17.18 -0.07 -25.38
C ALA A 313 17.58 1.24 -24.69
N GLN A 314 16.67 1.75 -23.89
CA GLN A 314 16.85 2.86 -22.94
C GLN A 314 16.15 2.48 -21.63
N LEU A 315 16.63 3.05 -20.52
CA LEU A 315 16.12 2.76 -19.18
C LEU A 315 15.41 3.98 -18.61
N LEU A 316 14.22 3.77 -18.07
CA LEU A 316 13.50 4.78 -17.29
C LEU A 316 13.36 4.29 -15.85
N ILE A 317 13.89 5.03 -14.90
CA ILE A 317 13.87 4.72 -13.48
C ILE A 317 12.84 5.62 -12.80
N ARG A 318 11.89 5.04 -12.06
CA ARG A 318 10.95 5.78 -11.24
C ARG A 318 11.30 5.61 -9.76
N LEU A 319 11.59 6.72 -9.10
CA LEU A 319 11.83 6.73 -7.65
C LEU A 319 10.54 6.42 -6.87
N HIS A 320 10.67 5.80 -5.72
CA HIS A 320 9.54 5.62 -4.79
C HIS A 320 9.30 6.92 -4.01
N PRO A 321 8.05 7.30 -3.66
CA PRO A 321 7.75 8.51 -2.89
C PRO A 321 8.55 8.65 -1.58
N ASN A 322 8.92 7.53 -0.97
CA ASN A 322 9.74 7.55 0.25
C ASN A 322 11.19 8.03 0.03
N HIS A 323 11.67 8.07 -1.21
CA HIS A 323 12.97 8.67 -1.54
C HIS A 323 13.04 10.18 -1.26
N PHE A 324 11.90 10.82 -1.05
CA PHE A 324 11.79 12.25 -0.72
C PHE A 324 11.67 12.53 0.77
N ILE A 325 11.73 11.50 1.63
CA ILE A 325 11.75 11.68 3.08
C ILE A 325 13.14 12.16 3.50
N SER A 326 13.22 13.43 3.88
CA SER A 326 14.48 14.09 4.24
C SER A 326 15.21 13.39 5.38
N GLY A 327 16.54 13.27 5.28
CA GLY A 327 17.39 12.61 6.28
C GLY A 327 17.28 11.09 6.32
N SER A 328 16.46 10.48 5.47
CA SER A 328 16.27 9.02 5.42
C SER A 328 17.39 8.30 4.65
N LEU A 329 17.47 6.98 4.81
CA LEU A 329 18.32 6.13 3.96
C LEU A 329 17.88 6.18 2.49
N PHE A 330 16.58 6.37 2.25
CA PHE A 330 16.02 6.45 0.91
C PHE A 330 16.43 7.72 0.18
N GLU A 331 16.51 8.86 0.87
CA GLU A 331 17.07 10.11 0.28
C GLU A 331 18.52 9.90 -0.15
N LYS A 332 19.33 9.21 0.68
CA LYS A 332 20.72 8.86 0.31
C LYS A 332 20.77 7.95 -0.91
N GLU A 333 19.88 6.97 -1.01
CA GLU A 333 19.75 6.10 -2.18
C GLU A 333 19.37 6.90 -3.43
N ALA A 334 18.38 7.79 -3.34
CA ALA A 334 17.97 8.64 -4.45
C ALA A 334 19.12 9.48 -4.97
N ASN A 335 19.92 10.07 -4.06
CA ASN A 335 21.10 10.85 -4.45
C ASN A 335 22.19 9.98 -5.11
N ARG A 336 22.36 8.74 -4.65
CA ARG A 336 23.28 7.78 -5.27
C ARG A 336 22.79 7.37 -6.67
N ILE A 337 21.49 7.16 -6.85
CA ILE A 337 20.89 6.86 -8.15
C ILE A 337 21.09 8.04 -9.11
N ARG A 338 20.80 9.28 -8.68
CA ARG A 338 21.03 10.48 -9.50
C ARG A 338 22.48 10.61 -9.95
N ALA A 339 23.43 10.37 -9.04
CA ALA A 339 24.85 10.40 -9.35
C ALA A 339 25.27 9.30 -10.36
N LEU A 340 24.70 8.10 -10.24
CA LEU A 340 24.99 6.98 -11.14
C LEU A 340 24.60 7.26 -12.59
N ILE A 341 23.52 8.01 -12.81
CA ILE A 341 22.92 8.21 -14.14
C ILE A 341 23.26 9.55 -14.77
N ALA A 342 23.93 10.46 -14.04
CA ALA A 342 24.10 11.88 -14.43
C ALA A 342 24.65 12.09 -15.84
N ASP A 343 25.55 11.22 -16.31
CA ASP A 343 26.22 11.34 -17.59
C ASP A 343 25.80 10.26 -18.62
N ASN A 344 24.70 9.53 -18.33
CA ASN A 344 24.25 8.45 -19.21
C ASN A 344 23.02 8.85 -20.02
N PRO A 345 23.17 9.12 -21.35
CA PRO A 345 22.05 9.57 -22.18
C PRO A 345 21.00 8.51 -22.48
N LEU A 346 21.24 7.25 -22.09
CA LEU A 346 20.30 6.15 -22.25
C LEU A 346 19.45 5.90 -20.99
N VAL A 347 19.69 6.67 -19.93
CA VAL A 347 19.02 6.47 -18.64
C VAL A 347 18.30 7.74 -18.22
N HIS A 348 17.03 7.61 -17.95
CA HIS A 348 16.11 8.69 -17.57
C HIS A 348 15.55 8.45 -16.18
N LEU A 349 15.21 9.54 -15.48
CA LEU A 349 14.70 9.48 -14.10
C LEU A 349 13.33 10.14 -14.02
N VAL A 350 12.39 9.46 -13.35
CA VAL A 350 11.11 10.00 -12.96
C VAL A 350 11.07 10.17 -11.45
N GLU A 351 10.75 11.37 -11.04
CA GLU A 351 10.54 11.71 -9.63
C GLU A 351 9.04 11.94 -9.40
N PRO A 352 8.35 11.05 -8.66
CA PRO A 352 6.94 11.24 -8.36
C PRO A 352 6.73 12.49 -7.51
N VAL A 353 5.63 13.19 -7.76
CA VAL A 353 5.27 14.40 -7.01
C VAL A 353 4.81 14.01 -5.61
N ALA A 354 5.56 14.44 -4.60
CA ALA A 354 5.19 14.25 -3.21
C ALA A 354 4.12 15.27 -2.79
N LEU A 355 3.10 14.83 -2.08
CA LEU A 355 2.09 15.73 -1.51
C LEU A 355 2.67 16.57 -0.36
N GLY A 356 3.67 16.05 0.32
CA GLY A 356 4.21 16.59 1.56
C GLY A 356 3.52 16.00 2.79
N GLY A 357 3.76 16.60 3.96
CA GLY A 357 3.25 16.13 5.24
C GLY A 357 4.21 15.16 5.96
N ASP A 358 3.84 14.82 7.19
CA ASP A 358 4.65 14.01 8.11
C ASP A 358 4.74 12.53 7.72
N LEU A 359 3.80 12.05 6.91
CA LEU A 359 3.68 10.64 6.55
C LEU A 359 4.16 10.35 5.12
N GLY A 360 4.80 11.31 4.45
CA GLY A 360 5.34 11.14 3.11
C GLY A 360 4.23 10.87 2.08
N PHE A 361 3.20 11.69 2.07
CA PHE A 361 2.04 11.47 1.22
C PHE A 361 2.37 11.56 -0.28
N TYR A 362 1.98 10.54 -0.95
CA TYR A 362 1.89 10.48 -2.40
C TYR A 362 0.60 11.15 -2.88
N SER A 363 0.70 12.08 -3.83
CA SER A 363 -0.47 12.86 -4.26
C SER A 363 -1.42 12.11 -5.19
N GLY A 364 -0.93 11.11 -5.90
CA GLY A 364 -1.63 10.47 -7.00
C GLY A 364 -1.85 11.40 -8.22
N GLU A 365 -1.25 12.59 -8.24
CA GLU A 365 -1.35 13.51 -9.37
C GLU A 365 -0.60 13.00 -10.59
N ASP A 366 0.36 12.12 -10.38
CA ASP A 366 1.16 11.45 -11.39
C ASP A 366 0.57 10.09 -11.83
N MET A 367 -0.71 9.82 -11.56
CA MET A 367 -1.36 8.60 -12.05
C MET A 367 -1.29 8.45 -13.58
N PRO A 368 -1.48 9.52 -14.39
CA PRO A 368 -1.28 9.41 -15.84
C PRO A 368 0.14 9.03 -16.25
N GLU A 369 1.14 9.57 -15.57
CA GLU A 369 2.55 9.23 -15.79
C GLU A 369 2.81 7.76 -15.39
N LYS A 370 2.38 7.36 -14.19
CA LYS A 370 2.55 5.99 -13.67
C LYS A 370 1.87 4.95 -14.56
N ALA A 371 0.63 5.19 -14.98
CA ALA A 371 -0.12 4.31 -15.87
C ALA A 371 0.55 4.17 -17.23
N SER A 372 1.01 5.29 -17.79
CA SER A 372 1.67 5.32 -19.08
C SER A 372 3.04 4.64 -19.05
N MET A 373 3.80 4.79 -17.95
CA MET A 373 5.05 4.05 -17.74
C MET A 373 4.82 2.53 -17.89
N MET A 374 3.85 1.99 -17.15
CA MET A 374 3.54 0.56 -17.22
C MET A 374 3.03 0.13 -18.59
N ALA A 375 2.15 0.94 -19.20
CA ALA A 375 1.52 0.60 -20.47
C ALA A 375 2.49 0.68 -21.67
N TRP A 376 3.48 1.58 -21.63
CA TRP A 376 4.39 1.82 -22.76
C TRP A 376 5.76 1.16 -22.61
N SER A 377 6.05 0.54 -21.47
CA SER A 377 7.27 -0.26 -21.31
C SER A 377 7.25 -1.48 -22.22
N ASP A 378 8.34 -1.73 -22.93
CA ASP A 378 8.56 -2.99 -23.63
C ASP A 378 8.87 -4.11 -22.61
N VAL A 379 9.61 -3.76 -21.52
CA VAL A 379 9.82 -4.63 -20.35
C VAL A 379 9.73 -3.78 -19.09
N PHE A 380 8.90 -4.21 -18.15
CA PHE A 380 8.75 -3.55 -16.85
C PHE A 380 9.51 -4.32 -15.77
N CYS A 381 10.40 -3.66 -15.08
CA CYS A 381 11.21 -4.21 -14.00
C CYS A 381 10.83 -3.56 -12.67
N THR A 382 10.77 -4.34 -11.62
CA THR A 382 10.62 -3.85 -10.25
C THR A 382 11.10 -4.93 -9.28
N VAL A 383 11.32 -4.57 -8.03
CA VAL A 383 11.38 -5.56 -6.95
C VAL A 383 9.93 -6.03 -6.68
N TYR A 384 9.72 -7.03 -5.85
CA TYR A 384 8.38 -7.47 -5.48
C TYR A 384 7.52 -6.30 -4.97
N SER A 385 6.60 -5.84 -5.79
CA SER A 385 5.79 -4.63 -5.58
C SER A 385 4.37 -4.84 -6.10
N THR A 386 3.42 -4.09 -5.57
CA THR A 386 2.05 -4.00 -6.12
C THR A 386 2.04 -3.64 -7.61
N MET A 387 3.06 -2.92 -8.10
CA MET A 387 3.19 -2.56 -9.51
C MET A 387 3.36 -3.78 -10.45
N ILE A 388 3.73 -4.96 -9.93
CA ILE A 388 3.69 -6.21 -10.71
C ILE A 388 2.25 -6.49 -11.17
N VAL A 389 1.29 -6.44 -10.25
CA VAL A 389 -0.12 -6.68 -10.55
C VAL A 389 -0.68 -5.58 -11.46
N GLU A 390 -0.34 -4.33 -11.17
CA GLU A 390 -0.76 -3.19 -11.99
C GLU A 390 -0.23 -3.28 -13.42
N THR A 391 1.03 -3.71 -13.62
CA THR A 391 1.64 -3.89 -14.95
C THR A 391 1.01 -5.05 -15.72
N ALA A 392 0.61 -6.13 -15.03
CA ALA A 392 -0.09 -7.25 -15.64
C ALA A 392 -1.41 -6.82 -16.31
N ILE A 393 -2.13 -5.82 -15.76
CA ILE A 393 -3.31 -5.22 -16.38
C ILE A 393 -3.00 -4.68 -17.79
N HIS A 394 -1.81 -4.14 -17.98
CA HIS A 394 -1.35 -3.63 -19.27
C HIS A 394 -0.73 -4.72 -20.17
N ARG A 395 -0.71 -5.98 -19.71
CA ARG A 395 -0.16 -7.15 -20.42
C ARG A 395 1.30 -7.01 -20.85
N ARG A 396 2.08 -6.22 -20.12
CA ARG A 396 3.50 -6.01 -20.44
C ARG A 396 4.39 -7.05 -19.79
N PRO A 397 5.50 -7.44 -20.43
CA PRO A 397 6.51 -8.30 -19.83
C PRO A 397 7.01 -7.76 -18.50
N ILE A 398 7.12 -8.62 -17.49
CA ILE A 398 7.47 -8.25 -16.12
C ILE A 398 8.70 -9.05 -15.68
N ILE A 399 9.68 -8.34 -15.10
CA ILE A 399 10.82 -8.97 -14.42
C ILE A 399 10.86 -8.47 -12.97
N ALA A 400 10.73 -9.40 -12.02
CA ALA A 400 11.04 -9.12 -10.63
C ALA A 400 12.55 -9.21 -10.45
N VAL A 401 13.21 -8.06 -10.29
CA VAL A 401 14.67 -7.97 -10.12
C VAL A 401 14.97 -8.07 -8.62
N CYS A 402 15.71 -9.09 -8.22
CA CYS A 402 15.97 -9.44 -6.82
C CYS A 402 17.44 -9.74 -6.60
N ILE A 403 18.34 -8.90 -7.10
CA ILE A 403 19.78 -9.03 -6.91
C ILE A 403 20.11 -8.61 -5.49
N ASP A 404 20.64 -9.53 -4.71
CA ASP A 404 21.01 -9.25 -3.33
C ASP A 404 22.23 -8.31 -3.27
N ALA A 405 22.11 -7.23 -2.50
CA ALA A 405 23.25 -6.36 -2.21
C ALA A 405 24.22 -7.08 -1.27
N PRO A 406 25.53 -7.18 -1.59
CA PRO A 406 26.49 -7.91 -0.78
C PRO A 406 26.57 -7.45 0.69
N ASN A 407 26.36 -6.15 0.92
CA ASN A 407 26.45 -5.52 2.24
C ASN A 407 25.13 -4.85 2.67
N GLY A 408 24.01 -5.13 1.98
CA GLY A 408 22.75 -4.46 2.24
C GLY A 408 22.88 -2.93 2.14
N TRP A 409 22.32 -2.21 3.10
CA TRP A 409 22.57 -0.78 3.26
C TRP A 409 23.99 -0.54 3.81
N ASP A 410 24.72 0.43 3.29
CA ASP A 410 26.08 0.80 3.72
C ASP A 410 26.18 1.18 5.21
N THR A 411 25.08 1.48 5.86
CA THR A 411 24.96 1.68 7.30
C THR A 411 24.39 0.44 7.98
N PRO A 412 25.22 -0.40 8.62
CA PRO A 412 24.72 -1.49 9.43
C PRO A 412 23.90 -0.90 10.60
N GLY A 413 22.69 -1.27 10.71
CA GLY A 413 21.80 -0.78 11.76
C GLY A 413 20.35 -1.02 11.41
N LYS A 414 20.09 -1.47 10.22
CA LYS A 414 18.80 -1.93 9.76
C LYS A 414 18.81 -3.43 9.55
N PHE A 415 17.67 -3.99 9.55
CA PHE A 415 17.39 -5.38 9.36
C PHE A 415 17.97 -5.88 8.02
N ASP A 416 18.78 -6.93 8.07
CA ASP A 416 19.39 -7.55 6.90
C ASP A 416 18.52 -8.74 6.44
N LEU A 417 17.68 -8.49 5.47
CA LEU A 417 16.88 -9.50 4.79
C LEU A 417 17.18 -9.39 3.29
N LYS A 418 17.52 -10.50 2.69
CA LYS A 418 17.83 -10.57 1.27
C LYS A 418 16.56 -10.50 0.42
N LEU A 419 16.64 -9.85 -0.73
CA LEU A 419 15.53 -9.79 -1.69
C LEU A 419 15.14 -11.21 -2.17
N SER A 420 16.11 -12.09 -2.35
CA SER A 420 15.87 -13.49 -2.67
C SER A 420 15.01 -14.21 -1.63
N GLU A 421 15.22 -13.94 -0.33
CA GLU A 421 14.39 -14.52 0.74
C GLU A 421 12.94 -13.97 0.73
N ILE A 422 12.76 -12.69 0.40
CA ILE A 422 11.43 -12.08 0.28
C ILE A 422 10.67 -12.73 -0.88
N GLY A 423 11.35 -13.03 -1.95
CA GLY A 423 10.80 -13.70 -3.11
C GLY A 423 10.18 -15.07 -2.80
N GLU A 424 10.58 -15.70 -1.70
CA GLU A 424 10.01 -16.97 -1.24
C GLU A 424 8.75 -16.81 -0.38
N TRP A 425 8.36 -15.58 -0.05
CA TRP A 425 7.13 -15.37 0.70
C TRP A 425 5.90 -15.77 -0.11
N PRO A 426 4.85 -16.35 0.50
CA PRO A 426 3.66 -16.81 -0.22
C PRO A 426 3.03 -15.78 -1.14
N THR A 427 3.06 -14.50 -0.76
CA THR A 427 2.52 -13.42 -1.60
C THR A 427 3.30 -13.29 -2.92
N HIS A 428 4.62 -13.41 -2.87
CA HIS A 428 5.49 -13.30 -4.05
C HIS A 428 5.61 -14.63 -4.81
N GLU A 429 5.43 -15.76 -4.10
CA GLU A 429 5.35 -17.07 -4.72
C GLU A 429 4.23 -17.17 -5.75
N ARG A 430 3.11 -16.46 -5.56
CA ARG A 430 2.01 -16.41 -6.52
C ARG A 430 2.47 -15.92 -7.89
N PHE A 431 3.30 -14.87 -7.93
CA PHE A 431 3.84 -14.35 -9.19
C PHE A 431 4.68 -15.40 -9.92
N ARG A 432 5.52 -16.14 -9.17
CA ARG A 432 6.32 -17.23 -9.75
C ARG A 432 5.48 -18.42 -10.16
N ALA A 433 4.52 -18.82 -9.33
CA ALA A 433 3.63 -19.95 -9.59
C ALA A 433 2.73 -19.70 -10.80
N ALA A 434 2.22 -18.47 -10.95
CA ALA A 434 1.44 -18.04 -12.12
C ALA A 434 2.28 -17.95 -13.41
N ARG A 435 3.62 -17.89 -13.30
CA ARG A 435 4.55 -17.62 -14.41
C ARG A 435 4.21 -16.34 -15.17
N ALA A 436 3.63 -15.36 -14.49
CA ALA A 436 3.21 -14.10 -15.08
C ALA A 436 4.40 -13.21 -15.52
N GLY A 437 5.62 -13.62 -15.22
CA GLY A 437 6.86 -12.97 -15.59
C GLY A 437 8.08 -13.73 -15.09
N ARG A 438 9.25 -13.09 -15.12
CA ARG A 438 10.51 -13.68 -14.72
C ARG A 438 11.01 -13.09 -13.40
N VAL A 439 11.82 -13.88 -12.67
CA VAL A 439 12.55 -13.43 -11.49
C VAL A 439 14.03 -13.51 -11.82
N ALA A 440 14.77 -12.44 -11.55
CA ALA A 440 16.21 -12.38 -11.79
C ALA A 440 16.93 -12.06 -10.46
N SER A 441 17.75 -13.00 -10.00
CA SER A 441 18.55 -12.89 -8.76
C SER A 441 20.01 -12.59 -9.05
N SER A 442 20.38 -12.47 -10.32
CA SER A 442 21.71 -12.10 -10.79
C SER A 442 21.63 -11.29 -12.06
N GLU A 443 22.71 -10.54 -12.37
CA GLU A 443 22.80 -9.76 -13.62
C GLU A 443 22.73 -10.67 -14.86
N ALA A 444 23.25 -11.89 -14.78
CA ALA A 444 23.18 -12.84 -15.88
C ALA A 444 21.73 -13.27 -16.17
N GLU A 445 20.97 -13.61 -15.12
CA GLU A 445 19.55 -13.94 -15.26
C GLU A 445 18.72 -12.74 -15.73
N LEU A 446 19.04 -11.53 -15.24
CA LEU A 446 18.39 -10.30 -15.67
C LEU A 446 18.61 -10.06 -17.17
N ARG A 447 19.85 -10.21 -17.66
CA ARG A 447 20.17 -10.08 -19.09
C ARG A 447 19.42 -11.11 -19.94
N GLU A 448 19.38 -12.36 -19.49
CA GLU A 448 18.65 -13.43 -20.19
C GLU A 448 17.16 -13.11 -20.28
N ALA A 449 16.54 -12.72 -19.18
CA ALA A 449 15.12 -12.36 -19.15
C ALA A 449 14.80 -11.12 -19.98
N LEU A 450 15.65 -10.10 -19.96
CA LEU A 450 15.50 -8.91 -20.80
C LEU A 450 15.57 -9.28 -22.28
N ASN A 451 16.58 -10.05 -22.71
CA ASN A 451 16.75 -10.46 -24.10
C ASN A 451 15.58 -11.35 -24.57
N LEU A 452 15.08 -12.22 -23.72
CA LEU A 452 13.89 -13.04 -24.02
C LEU A 452 12.69 -12.16 -24.37
N TYR A 453 12.35 -11.18 -23.51
CA TYR A 453 11.18 -10.34 -23.70
C TYR A 453 11.37 -9.24 -24.76
N LEU A 454 12.60 -8.77 -24.99
CA LEU A 454 12.89 -7.83 -26.07
C LEU A 454 12.73 -8.49 -27.45
N ALA A 455 13.10 -9.79 -27.56
CA ALA A 455 12.95 -10.57 -28.77
C ALA A 455 11.51 -11.02 -29.01
N ASP A 456 10.80 -11.43 -27.95
CA ASP A 456 9.41 -11.89 -28.01
C ASP A 456 8.60 -11.40 -26.80
N PRO A 457 7.92 -10.26 -26.89
CA PRO A 457 7.10 -9.71 -25.81
C PRO A 457 5.85 -10.53 -25.48
N GLU A 458 5.44 -11.47 -26.37
CA GLU A 458 4.30 -12.34 -26.13
C GLU A 458 4.64 -13.56 -25.25
N THR A 459 5.92 -13.80 -25.02
CA THR A 459 6.33 -14.81 -24.03
C THR A 459 5.66 -14.55 -22.68
N ASP A 460 5.09 -15.59 -22.07
CA ASP A 460 4.33 -15.56 -20.81
C ASP A 460 3.06 -14.64 -20.84
N ALA A 461 2.53 -14.30 -22.03
CA ALA A 461 1.38 -13.39 -22.14
C ALA A 461 0.07 -14.00 -21.64
N ALA A 462 -0.12 -15.31 -21.86
CA ALA A 462 -1.29 -16.04 -21.38
C ALA A 462 -1.31 -16.06 -19.84
N GLU A 463 -0.19 -16.37 -19.24
CA GLU A 463 0.00 -16.46 -17.79
C GLU A 463 -0.18 -15.11 -17.11
N ARG A 464 0.31 -14.03 -17.73
CA ARG A 464 0.05 -12.65 -17.25
C ARG A 464 -1.43 -12.32 -17.23
N SER A 465 -2.20 -12.83 -18.20
CA SER A 465 -3.65 -12.62 -18.26
C SER A 465 -4.39 -13.39 -17.17
N GLU A 466 -3.92 -14.58 -16.78
CA GLU A 466 -4.49 -15.38 -15.70
C GLU A 466 -4.22 -14.77 -14.32
N GLU A 467 -3.00 -14.29 -14.06
CA GLU A 467 -2.67 -13.56 -12.84
C GLU A 467 -3.62 -12.38 -12.64
N HIS A 468 -3.80 -11.60 -13.67
CA HIS A 468 -4.75 -10.50 -13.69
C HIS A 468 -6.18 -10.97 -13.35
N THR A 469 -6.61 -12.12 -13.87
CA THR A 469 -7.98 -12.63 -13.66
C THR A 469 -8.17 -13.13 -12.22
N SER A 470 -7.18 -13.81 -11.66
CA SER A 470 -7.27 -14.42 -10.32
C SER A 470 -7.23 -13.40 -9.18
N GLU A 471 -6.42 -12.33 -9.32
CA GLU A 471 -6.27 -11.29 -8.29
C GLU A 471 -7.26 -10.12 -8.45
N LEU A 472 -7.78 -9.91 -9.67
CA LEU A 472 -8.53 -8.72 -10.05
C LEU A 472 -10.00 -8.98 -10.41
N GLN A 473 -10.50 -10.20 -10.27
CA GLN A 473 -11.93 -10.45 -10.47
C GLN A 473 -12.75 -9.60 -9.50
N SER A 474 -13.07 -8.38 -9.96
CA SER A 474 -14.04 -7.55 -9.29
C SER A 474 -15.45 -8.03 -9.69
N PRO A 475 -16.35 -8.27 -8.73
CA PRO A 475 -17.75 -8.60 -9.02
C PRO A 475 -18.48 -7.50 -9.81
N SER A 476 -17.89 -6.31 -9.94
CA SER A 476 -18.49 -5.16 -10.64
C SER A 476 -18.36 -5.20 -12.17
N LEU A 477 -17.68 -6.21 -12.73
CA LEU A 477 -17.52 -6.38 -14.18
C LEU A 477 -18.29 -7.59 -14.75
N ILE A 478 -19.21 -8.19 -13.97
CA ILE A 478 -20.17 -9.20 -14.45
C ILE A 478 -21.56 -8.59 -14.53
#